data_551305da346591568cb0686b6d860d90
#
_entry.id   551305da346591568cb0686b6d860d90
#
_cell.length_a   1.000
_cell.length_b   1.000
_cell.length_c   1.000
_cell.angle_alpha   90.00
_cell.angle_beta   90.00
_cell.angle_gamma   90.00
#
_symmetry.space_group_name_H-M   'P 1'
#
loop_
_entity.id
_entity.type
_entity.pdbx_description
1 polymer ?
#
loop_
_entity_poly.entity_id
_entity_poly.type
_entity_poly.pdbx_seq_one_letter_code
_entity_poly.pdbx_strand_id
1 'polypeptide(L)'
;YGVIEGNLVYVYSQDASVLGGSIGEMHAKKITNLYDLAMKTGAPVIGLIDSAGLRLQEATDALNAFGEIYMKQTLASGVIPQITAVFGTCGGGLALVPALTDFTFMEGKKAKLFVNAPNALAGNEISKCDTSNAAFQSEEAGLVDFIGEESEILSQIRNLVCMLPSNNEDDNS
;
A
#
# COMPACT_ATOMS: atom_id res chain seq x y z
N TYR A 1 0.85 7.89 13.85
CA TYR A 1 -0.26 7.13 14.45
C TYR A 1 -1.44 8.05 14.73
N GLY A 2 -2.62 7.47 14.86
CA GLY A 2 -3.86 8.17 15.16
C GLY A 2 -4.90 7.21 15.72
N VAL A 3 -6.13 7.72 15.85
CA VAL A 3 -7.26 6.94 16.37
C VAL A 3 -8.42 7.05 15.39
N ILE A 4 -9.01 5.91 15.02
CA ILE A 4 -10.23 5.79 14.23
C ILE A 4 -11.29 5.15 15.11
N GLU A 5 -12.34 5.91 15.46
CA GLU A 5 -13.46 5.46 16.30
C GLU A 5 -13.01 4.71 17.58
N GLY A 6 -11.96 5.22 18.24
CA GLY A 6 -11.38 4.63 19.44
C GLY A 6 -10.26 3.61 19.21
N ASN A 7 -10.08 3.11 17.99
CA ASN A 7 -9.04 2.14 17.65
C ASN A 7 -7.74 2.82 17.26
N LEU A 8 -6.64 2.44 17.91
CA LEU A 8 -5.30 2.90 17.54
C LEU A 8 -4.93 2.36 16.15
N VAL A 9 -4.39 3.22 15.30
CA VAL A 9 -3.89 2.84 13.96
C VAL A 9 -2.56 3.52 13.67
N TYR A 10 -1.74 2.86 12.87
CA TYR A 10 -0.52 3.44 12.32
C TYR A 10 -0.70 3.70 10.83
N VAL A 11 -0.35 4.90 10.39
CA VAL A 11 -0.56 5.33 9.00
C VAL A 11 0.73 5.90 8.45
N TYR A 12 1.12 5.46 7.26
CA TYR A 12 2.10 6.17 6.44
C TYR A 12 1.46 6.64 5.14
N SER A 13 1.89 7.79 4.67
CA SER A 13 1.41 8.38 3.42
C SER A 13 2.58 8.90 2.61
N GLN A 14 2.51 8.70 1.31
CA GLN A 14 3.50 9.19 0.38
C GLN A 14 3.00 10.49 -0.26
N ASP A 15 3.91 11.45 -0.42
CA ASP A 15 3.64 12.73 -1.07
C ASP A 15 4.37 12.78 -2.42
N ALA A 16 3.62 12.58 -3.49
CA ALA A 16 4.16 12.60 -4.85
C ALA A 16 4.74 13.96 -5.26
N SER A 17 4.40 15.05 -4.56
CA SER A 17 4.98 16.37 -4.81
C SER A 17 6.45 16.46 -4.40
N VAL A 18 6.90 15.55 -3.52
CA VAL A 18 8.28 15.48 -3.04
C VAL A 18 9.01 14.30 -3.70
N LEU A 19 9.90 14.58 -4.64
CA LEU A 19 10.67 13.58 -5.40
C LEU A 19 9.80 12.47 -6.02
N GLY A 20 8.56 12.81 -6.44
CA GLY A 20 7.61 11.85 -6.98
C GLY A 20 7.14 10.81 -5.96
N GLY A 21 7.23 11.08 -4.65
CA GLY A 21 6.92 10.12 -3.59
C GLY A 21 7.88 8.93 -3.54
N SER A 22 9.01 8.98 -4.25
CA SER A 22 9.92 7.84 -4.41
C SER A 22 10.50 7.35 -3.09
N ILE A 23 10.66 6.03 -2.99
CA ILE A 23 11.20 5.37 -1.79
C ILE A 23 12.71 5.31 -1.86
N GLY A 24 13.35 5.94 -0.87
CA GLY A 24 14.75 5.80 -0.55
C GLY A 24 14.94 5.15 0.84
N GLU A 25 16.20 5.02 1.27
CA GLU A 25 16.57 4.37 2.53
C GLU A 25 15.83 4.97 3.74
N MET A 26 15.86 6.29 3.90
CA MET A 26 15.22 6.95 5.05
C MET A 26 13.71 6.87 5.04
N HIS A 27 13.10 6.89 3.85
CA HIS A 27 11.67 6.68 3.69
C HIS A 27 11.29 5.27 4.17
N ALA A 28 12.01 4.25 3.71
CA ALA A 28 11.78 2.87 4.14
C ALA A 28 12.01 2.67 5.64
N LYS A 29 13.06 3.26 6.23
CA LYS A 29 13.30 3.22 7.68
C LYS A 29 12.14 3.78 8.49
N LYS A 30 11.47 4.83 8.00
CA LYS A 30 10.27 5.36 8.65
C LYS A 30 9.12 4.35 8.61
N ILE A 31 8.91 3.70 7.46
CA ILE A 31 7.86 2.68 7.31
C ILE A 31 8.17 1.46 8.18
N THR A 32 9.39 0.95 8.17
CA THR A 32 9.78 -0.23 8.96
C THR A 32 9.68 0.03 10.46
N ASN A 33 10.09 1.22 10.94
CA ASN A 33 9.90 1.63 12.33
C ASN A 33 8.42 1.73 12.71
N LEU A 34 7.58 2.19 11.79
CA LEU A 34 6.14 2.25 12.00
C LEU A 34 5.57 0.83 12.17
N TYR A 35 5.99 -0.13 11.35
CA TYR A 35 5.62 -1.54 11.51
C TYR A 35 6.08 -2.11 12.86
N ASP A 36 7.29 -1.80 13.31
CA ASP A 36 7.79 -2.25 14.62
C ASP A 36 6.94 -1.72 15.77
N LEU A 37 6.49 -0.47 15.69
CA LEU A 37 5.59 0.11 16.67
C LEU A 37 4.20 -0.52 16.61
N ALA A 38 3.65 -0.70 15.41
CA ALA A 38 2.35 -1.32 15.19
C ALA A 38 2.33 -2.76 15.74
N MET A 39 3.35 -3.55 15.47
CA MET A 39 3.49 -4.92 15.99
C MET A 39 3.59 -4.95 17.52
N LYS A 40 4.30 -4.01 18.14
CA LYS A 40 4.40 -3.91 19.61
C LYS A 40 3.10 -3.54 20.29
N THR A 41 2.28 -2.75 19.63
CA THR A 41 1.00 -2.27 20.19
C THR A 41 -0.19 -3.11 19.73
N GLY A 42 0.01 -4.04 18.79
CA GLY A 42 -1.05 -4.84 18.22
C GLY A 42 -2.09 -3.99 17.46
N ALA A 43 -1.65 -3.04 16.66
CA ALA A 43 -2.53 -2.09 15.96
C ALA A 43 -2.40 -2.19 14.44
N PRO A 44 -3.48 -1.97 13.68
CA PRO A 44 -3.47 -2.01 12.21
C PRO A 44 -2.51 -1.00 11.58
N VAL A 45 -1.96 -1.36 10.42
CA VAL A 45 -1.16 -0.46 9.58
C VAL A 45 -1.94 -0.11 8.31
N ILE A 46 -1.98 1.19 7.99
CA ILE A 46 -2.61 1.73 6.78
C ILE A 46 -1.54 2.44 5.95
N GLY A 47 -1.34 2.01 4.72
CA GLY A 47 -0.46 2.63 3.73
C GLY A 47 -1.25 3.40 2.68
N LEU A 48 -1.00 4.72 2.55
CA LEU A 48 -1.58 5.57 1.51
C LEU A 48 -0.50 5.84 0.46
N ILE A 49 -0.67 5.26 -0.73
CA ILE A 49 0.38 5.19 -1.75
C ILE A 49 0.10 6.14 -2.91
N ASP A 50 1.09 7.00 -3.17
CA ASP A 50 1.25 7.76 -4.40
C ASP A 50 2.75 7.96 -4.63
N SER A 51 3.37 7.08 -5.41
CA SER A 51 4.83 7.01 -5.52
C SER A 51 5.29 6.50 -6.88
N ALA A 52 6.29 7.16 -7.42
CA ALA A 52 6.99 6.70 -8.63
C ALA A 52 7.81 5.40 -8.42
N GLY A 53 7.87 4.89 -7.20
CA GLY A 53 8.60 3.67 -6.88
C GLY A 53 10.00 3.92 -6.31
N LEU A 54 11.01 3.20 -6.80
CA LEU A 54 12.38 3.27 -6.31
C LEU A 54 13.03 4.64 -6.58
N ARG A 55 13.69 5.20 -5.57
CA ARG A 55 14.55 6.39 -5.75
C ARG A 55 15.87 5.97 -6.38
N LEU A 56 15.98 6.13 -7.68
CA LEU A 56 17.11 5.65 -8.48
C LEU A 56 18.46 6.27 -8.06
N GLN A 57 18.45 7.48 -7.51
CA GLN A 57 19.66 8.16 -7.03
C GLN A 57 20.31 7.45 -5.84
N GLU A 58 19.57 6.68 -5.08
CA GLU A 58 20.05 5.91 -3.93
C GLU A 58 20.42 4.45 -4.30
N ALA A 59 20.20 4.05 -5.56
CA ALA A 59 20.60 2.77 -6.14
C ALA A 59 20.34 1.54 -5.23
N THR A 60 21.40 0.84 -4.81
CA THR A 60 21.32 -0.38 -4.00
C THR A 60 20.71 -0.16 -2.62
N ASP A 61 20.90 1.02 -2.01
CA ASP A 61 20.34 1.33 -0.70
C ASP A 61 18.81 1.43 -0.75
N ALA A 62 18.27 2.04 -1.81
CA ALA A 62 16.83 2.07 -2.05
C ALA A 62 16.28 0.68 -2.38
N LEU A 63 17.01 -0.15 -3.10
CA LEU A 63 16.61 -1.53 -3.40
C LEU A 63 16.57 -2.40 -2.11
N ASN A 64 17.58 -2.29 -1.27
CA ASN A 64 17.61 -2.93 0.04
C ASN A 64 16.44 -2.48 0.92
N ALA A 65 16.09 -1.20 0.86
CA ALA A 65 14.98 -0.60 1.58
C ALA A 65 13.64 -1.25 1.25
N PHE A 66 13.38 -1.61 0.00
CA PHE A 66 12.18 -2.40 -0.36
C PHE A 66 12.18 -3.76 0.33
N GLY A 67 13.31 -4.46 0.35
CA GLY A 67 13.43 -5.75 1.04
C GLY A 67 13.08 -5.66 2.52
N GLU A 68 13.49 -4.60 3.20
CA GLU A 68 13.16 -4.35 4.60
C GLU A 68 11.64 -4.14 4.81
N ILE A 69 10.98 -3.38 3.92
CA ILE A 69 9.53 -3.19 3.97
C ILE A 69 8.81 -4.52 3.78
N TYR A 70 9.17 -5.31 2.76
CA TYR A 70 8.54 -6.61 2.49
C TYR A 70 8.70 -7.57 3.67
N MET A 71 9.88 -7.59 4.28
CA MET A 71 10.13 -8.41 5.46
C MET A 71 9.19 -8.03 6.61
N LYS A 72 9.02 -6.73 6.89
CA LYS A 72 8.11 -6.27 7.95
C LYS A 72 6.66 -6.61 7.65
N GLN A 73 6.20 -6.43 6.42
CA GLN A 73 4.85 -6.81 6.00
C GLN A 73 4.62 -8.32 6.17
N THR A 74 5.59 -9.14 5.78
CA THR A 74 5.51 -10.60 5.92
C THR A 74 5.45 -11.02 7.39
N LEU A 75 6.25 -10.40 8.27
CA LEU A 75 6.22 -10.69 9.70
C LEU A 75 4.91 -10.22 10.37
N ALA A 76 4.30 -9.16 9.87
CA ALA A 76 3.03 -8.64 10.36
C ALA A 76 1.81 -9.43 9.86
N SER A 77 1.95 -10.23 8.81
CA SER A 77 0.88 -11.02 8.22
C SER A 77 0.28 -12.00 9.23
N GLY A 78 -1.04 -11.93 9.40
CA GLY A 78 -1.77 -12.75 10.37
C GLY A 78 -1.59 -12.31 11.84
N VAL A 79 -0.87 -11.23 12.10
CA VAL A 79 -0.66 -10.66 13.45
C VAL A 79 -1.46 -9.38 13.63
N ILE A 80 -1.33 -8.44 12.71
CA ILE A 80 -2.08 -7.19 12.68
C ILE A 80 -2.69 -6.98 11.29
N PRO A 81 -3.87 -6.34 11.18
CA PRO A 81 -4.44 -5.97 9.88
C PRO A 81 -3.55 -4.98 9.11
N GLN A 82 -3.38 -5.25 7.83
CA GLN A 82 -2.61 -4.41 6.91
C GLN A 82 -3.50 -3.95 5.76
N ILE A 83 -3.63 -2.64 5.59
CA ILE A 83 -4.52 -2.02 4.59
C ILE A 83 -3.68 -1.12 3.70
N THR A 84 -3.86 -1.24 2.39
CA THR A 84 -3.22 -0.36 1.40
C THR A 84 -4.27 0.37 0.58
N ALA A 85 -4.07 1.66 0.36
CA ALA A 85 -4.86 2.47 -0.58
C ALA A 85 -3.93 3.14 -1.60
N VAL A 86 -4.19 2.92 -2.87
CA VAL A 86 -3.43 3.50 -3.99
C VAL A 86 -4.20 4.68 -4.55
N PHE A 87 -3.70 5.89 -4.32
CA PHE A 87 -4.32 7.14 -4.78
C PHE A 87 -3.70 7.73 -6.05
N GLY A 88 -2.50 7.31 -6.37
CA GLY A 88 -1.78 7.73 -7.57
C GLY A 88 -0.99 6.58 -8.16
N THR A 89 0.29 6.77 -8.40
CA THR A 89 1.14 5.72 -8.97
C THR A 89 1.64 4.75 -7.91
N CYS A 90 1.61 3.47 -8.23
CA CYS A 90 2.22 2.39 -7.46
C CYS A 90 2.94 1.46 -8.44
N GLY A 91 4.21 1.77 -8.74
CA GLY A 91 4.95 1.12 -9.83
C GLY A 91 6.21 0.38 -9.38
N GLY A 92 6.62 -0.58 -10.20
CA GLY A 92 7.84 -1.36 -9.99
C GLY A 92 7.77 -2.25 -8.75
N GLY A 93 8.86 -2.29 -7.98
CA GLY A 93 8.92 -3.04 -6.73
C GLY A 93 7.85 -2.62 -5.71
N LEU A 94 7.43 -1.35 -5.72
CA LEU A 94 6.37 -0.89 -4.82
C LEU A 94 5.04 -1.62 -5.03
N ALA A 95 4.76 -2.13 -6.23
CA ALA A 95 3.55 -2.89 -6.52
C ALA A 95 3.40 -4.18 -5.68
N LEU A 96 4.48 -4.67 -5.07
CA LEU A 96 4.42 -5.80 -4.13
C LEU A 96 3.83 -5.39 -2.77
N VAL A 97 3.90 -4.12 -2.39
CA VAL A 97 3.36 -3.65 -1.11
C VAL A 97 1.86 -3.92 -0.97
N PRO A 98 0.97 -3.51 -1.90
CA PRO A 98 -0.43 -3.88 -1.81
C PRO A 98 -0.68 -5.39 -1.87
N ALA A 99 0.13 -6.14 -2.62
CA ALA A 99 -0.01 -7.59 -2.72
C ALA A 99 0.36 -8.35 -1.42
N LEU A 100 1.10 -7.71 -0.51
CA LEU A 100 1.48 -8.26 0.79
C LEU A 100 0.57 -7.78 1.94
N THR A 101 -0.40 -6.93 1.67
CA THR A 101 -1.40 -6.48 2.65
C THR A 101 -2.70 -7.26 2.55
N ASP A 102 -3.55 -7.17 3.58
CA ASP A 102 -4.78 -7.95 3.66
C ASP A 102 -5.90 -7.36 2.81
N PHE A 103 -5.94 -6.03 2.69
CA PHE A 103 -6.96 -5.31 1.91
C PHE A 103 -6.32 -4.24 1.06
N THR A 104 -6.76 -4.14 -0.20
CA THR A 104 -6.27 -3.17 -1.16
C THR A 104 -7.40 -2.33 -1.75
N PHE A 105 -7.29 -1.02 -1.59
CA PHE A 105 -8.19 -0.02 -2.17
C PHE A 105 -7.48 0.75 -3.28
N MET A 106 -8.21 1.16 -4.31
CA MET A 106 -7.62 1.90 -5.41
C MET A 106 -8.53 3.01 -5.92
N GLU A 107 -7.98 4.21 -6.12
CA GLU A 107 -8.72 5.31 -6.73
C GLU A 107 -9.02 5.00 -8.21
N GLY A 108 -10.27 5.20 -8.63
CA GLY A 108 -10.78 4.64 -9.88
C GLY A 108 -10.33 5.32 -11.17
N LYS A 109 -9.88 6.57 -11.12
CA LYS A 109 -9.63 7.39 -12.32
C LYS A 109 -8.15 7.56 -12.64
N LYS A 110 -7.35 7.94 -11.63
CA LYS A 110 -5.94 8.34 -11.81
C LYS A 110 -4.93 7.32 -11.29
N ALA A 111 -5.34 6.44 -10.36
CA ALA A 111 -4.43 5.49 -9.76
C ALA A 111 -3.97 4.43 -10.77
N LYS A 112 -2.70 4.05 -10.66
CA LYS A 112 -2.04 3.05 -11.50
C LYS A 112 -1.22 2.09 -10.65
N LEU A 113 -1.44 0.79 -10.86
CA LEU A 113 -0.75 -0.29 -10.17
C LEU A 113 -0.12 -1.23 -11.19
N PHE A 114 1.21 -1.35 -11.19
CA PHE A 114 1.94 -2.17 -12.16
C PHE A 114 3.34 -2.55 -11.66
N VAL A 115 3.82 -3.72 -12.02
CA VAL A 115 5.23 -4.11 -11.84
C VAL A 115 6.08 -3.54 -12.97
N ASN A 116 5.69 -3.80 -14.22
CA ASN A 116 6.31 -3.19 -15.40
C ASN A 116 5.41 -2.09 -15.94
N ALA A 117 5.99 -0.93 -16.20
CA ALA A 117 5.23 0.19 -16.75
C ALA A 117 4.49 -0.24 -18.02
N PRO A 118 3.24 0.22 -18.23
CA PRO A 118 2.53 0.01 -19.48
C PRO A 118 3.40 0.47 -20.67
N ASN A 119 3.32 -0.27 -21.78
CA ASN A 119 4.15 -0.10 -22.99
C ASN A 119 5.66 -0.42 -22.81
N ALA A 120 6.12 -0.82 -21.63
CA ALA A 120 7.51 -1.19 -21.42
C ALA A 120 7.89 -2.55 -22.02
N LEU A 121 6.92 -3.43 -22.17
CA LEU A 121 7.09 -4.79 -22.72
C LEU A 121 6.24 -4.97 -23.97
N ALA A 122 6.76 -5.70 -24.95
CA ALA A 122 6.00 -6.11 -26.13
C ALA A 122 4.77 -6.93 -25.69
N GLY A 123 3.60 -6.54 -26.17
CA GLY A 123 2.33 -7.16 -25.80
C GLY A 123 1.62 -6.50 -24.63
N ASN A 124 2.25 -5.62 -23.88
CA ASN A 124 1.64 -4.84 -22.79
C ASN A 124 1.37 -3.40 -23.22
N GLU A 125 0.64 -3.24 -24.33
CA GLU A 125 0.30 -1.92 -24.87
C GLU A 125 -1.04 -1.43 -24.30
N ILE A 126 -1.05 -0.22 -23.73
CA ILE A 126 -2.27 0.46 -23.22
C ILE A 126 -3.37 0.52 -24.30
N SER A 127 -2.97 0.66 -25.57
CA SER A 127 -3.92 0.66 -26.68
C SER A 127 -4.76 -0.61 -26.81
N LYS A 128 -4.29 -1.72 -26.29
CA LYS A 128 -4.98 -3.01 -26.26
C LYS A 128 -5.72 -3.24 -24.95
N CYS A 129 -5.03 -3.04 -23.84
CA CYS A 129 -5.58 -3.20 -22.50
C CYS A 129 -4.70 -2.43 -21.48
N ASP A 130 -5.26 -1.52 -20.73
CA ASP A 130 -4.56 -0.86 -19.63
C ASP A 130 -4.58 -1.75 -18.38
N THR A 131 -3.62 -2.67 -18.29
CA THR A 131 -3.48 -3.58 -17.16
C THR A 131 -3.10 -2.89 -15.84
N SER A 132 -2.79 -1.59 -15.85
CA SER A 132 -2.43 -0.82 -14.67
C SER A 132 -3.61 -0.12 -13.99
N ASN A 133 -4.78 -0.06 -14.64
CA ASN A 133 -5.92 0.65 -14.10
C ASN A 133 -6.67 -0.13 -13.01
N ALA A 134 -7.48 0.58 -12.23
CA ALA A 134 -8.19 0.01 -11.11
C ALA A 134 -9.17 -1.10 -11.50
N ALA A 135 -9.90 -0.93 -12.61
CA ALA A 135 -10.86 -1.93 -13.08
C ALA A 135 -10.18 -3.27 -13.41
N PHE A 136 -9.07 -3.23 -14.17
CA PHE A 136 -8.30 -4.44 -14.47
C PHE A 136 -7.75 -5.12 -13.19
N GLN A 137 -7.21 -4.33 -12.27
CA GLN A 137 -6.62 -4.85 -11.03
C GLN A 137 -7.67 -5.46 -10.09
N SER A 138 -8.92 -5.02 -10.16
CA SER A 138 -10.02 -5.59 -9.38
C SER A 138 -10.68 -6.78 -10.09
N GLU A 139 -11.10 -6.59 -11.35
CA GLU A 139 -11.96 -7.56 -12.04
C GLU A 139 -11.18 -8.74 -12.63
N GLU A 140 -9.99 -8.49 -13.18
CA GLU A 140 -9.21 -9.49 -13.89
C GLU A 140 -8.05 -10.05 -13.03
N ALA A 141 -7.32 -9.17 -12.34
CA ALA A 141 -6.20 -9.59 -11.49
C ALA A 141 -6.63 -10.03 -10.09
N GLY A 142 -7.78 -9.54 -9.58
CA GLY A 142 -8.31 -9.90 -8.27
C GLY A 142 -7.47 -9.38 -7.09
N LEU A 143 -6.66 -8.33 -7.31
CA LEU A 143 -5.80 -7.76 -6.28
C LEU A 143 -6.47 -6.62 -5.50
N VAL A 144 -7.39 -5.89 -6.12
CA VAL A 144 -8.04 -4.70 -5.56
C VAL A 144 -9.45 -5.06 -5.08
N ASP A 145 -9.70 -4.87 -3.79
CA ASP A 145 -10.97 -5.20 -3.14
C ASP A 145 -12.04 -4.13 -3.31
N PHE A 146 -11.64 -2.87 -3.42
CA PHE A 146 -12.57 -1.75 -3.57
C PHE A 146 -12.01 -0.64 -4.46
N ILE A 147 -12.85 -0.15 -5.35
CA ILE A 147 -12.57 1.00 -6.23
C ILE A 147 -13.54 2.12 -5.89
N GLY A 148 -13.03 3.34 -5.75
CA GLY A 148 -13.87 4.51 -5.48
C GLY A 148 -13.12 5.82 -5.64
N GLU A 149 -13.76 6.91 -5.26
CA GLU A 149 -13.09 8.20 -5.11
C GLU A 149 -12.34 8.25 -3.77
N GLU A 150 -11.38 9.15 -3.65
CA GLU A 150 -10.50 9.25 -2.47
C GLU A 150 -11.29 9.35 -1.15
N SER A 151 -12.35 10.17 -1.11
CA SER A 151 -13.20 10.34 0.07
C SER A 151 -13.98 9.07 0.43
N GLU A 152 -14.42 8.32 -0.58
CA GLU A 152 -15.11 7.04 -0.39
C GLU A 152 -14.16 5.98 0.16
N ILE A 153 -12.95 5.89 -0.41
CA ILE A 153 -11.91 4.97 0.06
C ILE A 153 -11.57 5.25 1.52
N LEU A 154 -11.34 6.51 1.89
CA LEU A 154 -11.05 6.88 3.27
C LEU A 154 -12.20 6.52 4.23
N SER A 155 -13.44 6.68 3.79
CA SER A 155 -14.63 6.27 4.56
C SER A 155 -14.70 4.75 4.71
N GLN A 156 -14.42 3.99 3.64
CA GLN A 156 -14.42 2.53 3.68
C GLN A 156 -13.31 1.97 4.57
N ILE A 157 -12.11 2.57 4.52
CA ILE A 157 -11.01 2.19 5.43
C ILE A 157 -11.42 2.42 6.90
N ARG A 158 -12.07 3.54 7.22
CA ARG A 158 -12.56 3.80 8.59
C ARG A 158 -13.57 2.74 9.02
N ASN A 159 -14.53 2.40 8.17
CA ASN A 159 -15.51 1.35 8.44
C ASN A 159 -14.83 -0.01 8.63
N LEU A 160 -13.87 -0.34 7.78
CA LEU A 160 -13.14 -1.61 7.86
C LEU A 160 -12.36 -1.72 9.18
N VAL A 161 -11.67 -0.66 9.60
CA VAL A 161 -10.94 -0.64 10.89
C VAL A 161 -11.89 -0.87 12.08
N CYS A 162 -13.13 -0.36 12.00
CA CYS A 162 -14.13 -0.59 13.06
C CYS A 162 -14.66 -2.03 13.09
N MET A 163 -14.59 -2.75 11.99
CA MET A 163 -15.09 -4.14 11.88
C MET A 163 -14.02 -5.19 12.15
N LEU A 164 -12.76 -4.84 11.91
CA LEU A 164 -11.65 -5.77 12.10
C LEU A 164 -11.20 -5.82 13.56
N PRO A 165 -10.69 -6.98 14.02
CA PRO A 165 -9.95 -7.03 15.28
C PRO A 165 -8.68 -6.18 15.16
N SER A 166 -8.21 -5.64 16.27
CA SER A 166 -6.96 -4.84 16.27
C SER A 166 -5.74 -5.69 15.96
N ASN A 167 -5.76 -6.96 16.39
CA ASN A 167 -4.68 -7.93 16.18
C ASN A 167 -5.21 -9.36 16.39
N ASN A 168 -4.35 -10.35 16.20
CA ASN A 168 -4.71 -11.78 16.31
C ASN A 168 -4.95 -12.28 17.74
N GLU A 169 -4.69 -11.47 18.75
CA GLU A 169 -4.97 -11.77 20.17
C GLU A 169 -6.22 -11.05 20.66
N ASP A 170 -6.84 -10.23 19.84
CA ASP A 170 -8.04 -9.46 20.18
C ASP A 170 -9.26 -10.38 20.20
N ASP A 171 -9.97 -10.39 21.33
CA ASP A 171 -11.11 -11.27 21.55
C ASP A 171 -12.38 -10.57 21.03
N ASN A 172 -12.85 -10.99 19.86
CA ASN A 172 -14.07 -10.50 19.22
C ASN A 172 -15.34 -11.15 19.80
N SER A 173 -15.48 -11.14 21.11
CA SER A 173 -16.69 -11.63 21.79
C SER A 173 -17.75 -10.55 21.96
#